data_13531bdb92b6465c8062536ba045fbb1
#
_entry.id   13531bdb92b6465c8062536ba045fbb1
#
_cell.length_a   1.000
_cell.length_b   1.000
_cell.length_c   1.000
_cell.angle_alpha   90.00
_cell.angle_beta   90.00
_cell.angle_gamma   90.00
#
_symmetry.space_group_name_H-M   'P 1'
#
loop_
_entity.id
_entity.type
_entity.pdbx_description
1 polymer ?
#
loop_
_entity_poly.entity_id
_entity_poly.type
_entity_poly.pdbx_seq_one_letter_code
_entity_poly.pdbx_strand_id
1 'polypeptide(L)'
;MNILKALAVVILAGAVFALGYWRGQNVSTTAHEPAAQSTPEMTPGSKSMEGHDMASGGVNVSPERQQLVGIRTASAEIRPMVKKIRTVGIVTFDETRVVQVFSKVEGWIENLLVNYTGKLVQKGQPLFTLYSPDLVSTQEEYLLALNAKQTLGSSSIKEISAGSDSLLASAHRRLSLWDISEEQIDNLEKTGKPQRTLTFFSPISGFVIKKDAVQGMRVMPDKELYTITDLSTVWVNADIYEYELSHIRIGQTAMINVSSFPARTFTGKVSWISPVMEEKTRTAKVRLEFANPGFILKPEMYASVEIAINEGRKLAVPDESVLDSGLRKVVFLDKGEGRFEPAEVKVGNKFDGYYEVLEGLSPGERILASASFLLDSESRLKEAMGAMSGMAGHGDMKGTETQAAPKAGPQEKKVQDLTLTLLTQPDKPKAGENVIRLKITDKTGQLVKDAQVSFVFNMTMPGMVPSKGEGKLSKDGFYETKTSLAMAGQWEVTVVVRRSGQKEIQEKFTLIAS
;
A
#
# COMPACT_ATOMS: atom_id res chain seq x y z
N MET A 1 10.27 50.70 10.59
CA MET A 1 10.95 50.21 11.81
C MET A 1 10.88 48.68 11.96
N ASN A 2 10.05 47.96 11.20
CA ASN A 2 9.89 46.50 11.33
C ASN A 2 10.79 45.66 10.38
N ILE A 3 11.28 46.21 9.29
CA ILE A 3 12.12 45.50 8.32
C ILE A 3 13.57 45.34 8.85
N LEU A 4 14.11 46.33 9.57
CA LEU A 4 15.45 46.27 10.14
C LEU A 4 15.57 45.24 11.28
N LYS A 5 14.47 45.01 12.04
CA LYS A 5 14.44 44.00 13.11
C LYS A 5 14.39 42.56 12.55
N ALA A 6 13.69 42.35 11.43
CA ALA A 6 13.64 41.05 10.76
C ALA A 6 15.00 40.67 10.14
N LEU A 7 15.74 41.65 9.57
CA LEU A 7 17.07 41.40 9.02
C LEU A 7 18.10 41.04 10.09
N ALA A 8 18.02 41.64 11.28
CA ALA A 8 18.90 41.35 12.41
C ALA A 8 18.71 39.93 12.95
N VAL A 9 17.47 39.38 12.97
CA VAL A 9 17.16 38.03 13.45
C VAL A 9 17.70 36.98 12.48
N VAL A 10 17.62 37.22 11.17
CA VAL A 10 18.13 36.29 10.14
C VAL A 10 19.67 36.22 10.17
N ILE A 11 20.34 37.34 10.40
CA ILE A 11 21.81 37.38 10.51
C ILE A 11 22.29 36.67 11.78
N LEU A 12 21.58 36.81 12.91
CA LEU A 12 21.91 36.12 14.17
C LEU A 12 21.72 34.59 14.07
N ALA A 13 20.66 34.13 13.39
CA ALA A 13 20.44 32.71 13.16
C ALA A 13 21.49 32.09 12.23
N GLY A 14 21.94 32.81 11.19
CA GLY A 14 23.02 32.38 10.31
C GLY A 14 24.39 32.26 11.01
N ALA A 15 24.71 33.16 11.95
CA ALA A 15 25.95 33.11 12.70
C ALA A 15 26.02 31.92 13.69
N VAL A 16 24.90 31.56 14.32
CA VAL A 16 24.81 30.39 15.22
C VAL A 16 24.97 29.08 14.45
N PHE A 17 24.42 29.00 13.23
CA PHE A 17 24.55 27.82 12.38
C PHE A 17 25.98 27.64 11.83
N ALA A 18 26.64 28.72 11.48
CA ALA A 18 28.04 28.69 11.00
C ALA A 18 29.04 28.28 12.11
N LEU A 19 28.81 28.72 13.36
CA LEU A 19 29.63 28.34 14.52
C LEU A 19 29.42 26.88 14.93
N GLY A 20 28.18 26.33 14.77
CA GLY A 20 27.88 24.91 14.99
C GLY A 20 28.55 24.01 13.96
N TYR A 21 28.56 24.42 12.69
CA TYR A 21 29.19 23.67 11.59
C TYR A 21 30.72 23.64 11.67
N TRP A 22 31.35 24.75 12.08
CA TRP A 22 32.79 24.83 12.23
C TRP A 22 33.34 24.02 13.41
N ARG A 23 32.54 23.85 14.49
CA ARG A 23 32.95 23.06 15.66
C ARG A 23 32.80 21.55 15.46
N GLY A 24 32.03 21.12 14.45
CA GLY A 24 31.82 19.70 14.11
C GLY A 24 32.93 19.07 13.24
N GLN A 25 33.81 19.86 12.66
CA GLN A 25 34.85 19.36 11.74
C GLN A 25 36.24 19.11 12.35
N ASN A 26 36.44 19.42 13.64
CA ASN A 26 37.76 19.27 14.32
C ASN A 26 37.78 18.13 15.33
N VAL A 27 37.28 16.94 14.99
CA VAL A 27 37.58 15.71 15.74
C VAL A 27 38.50 14.87 14.88
N SER A 28 39.80 15.06 15.09
CA SER A 28 40.87 14.28 14.50
C SER A 28 40.88 12.87 15.08
N THR A 29 40.69 11.89 14.22
CA THR A 29 40.92 10.47 14.51
C THR A 29 42.43 10.21 14.55
N THR A 30 42.98 10.04 15.73
CA THR A 30 44.30 9.45 15.94
C THR A 30 44.20 7.94 15.85
N ALA A 31 44.72 7.38 14.79
CA ALA A 31 44.97 5.95 14.64
C ALA A 31 46.12 5.55 15.60
N HIS A 32 45.85 4.62 16.50
CA HIS A 32 46.90 3.91 17.25
C HIS A 32 47.10 2.55 16.61
N GLU A 33 48.27 2.36 16.08
CA GLU A 33 48.89 1.11 15.65
C GLU A 33 49.43 0.38 16.89
N PRO A 34 49.16 -0.90 17.14
CA PRO A 34 49.83 -1.65 18.21
C PRO A 34 51.03 -2.39 17.66
N ALA A 35 52.17 -2.08 18.24
CA ALA A 35 53.44 -2.74 18.04
C ALA A 35 53.42 -4.20 18.47
N ALA A 36 54.12 -5.01 17.70
CA ALA A 36 54.43 -6.42 17.93
C ALA A 36 55.28 -6.62 19.19
N GLN A 37 54.87 -7.54 20.05
CA GLN A 37 55.80 -8.19 20.97
C GLN A 37 55.62 -9.70 20.99
N SER A 38 56.75 -10.30 20.80
CA SER A 38 57.20 -11.68 20.75
C SER A 38 56.62 -12.69 21.73
N THR A 39 56.40 -13.88 21.15
CA THR A 39 56.19 -15.21 21.77
C THR A 39 57.23 -15.61 22.80
N PRO A 40 56.84 -16.53 23.73
CA PRO A 40 57.60 -17.77 23.82
C PRO A 40 56.76 -19.03 23.62
N GLU A 41 57.40 -19.92 22.94
CA GLU A 41 57.12 -21.29 22.58
C GLU A 41 57.07 -22.21 23.80
N MET A 42 56.01 -23.02 23.94
CA MET A 42 56.05 -24.28 24.66
C MET A 42 55.07 -25.29 24.05
N THR A 43 55.57 -26.30 23.47
CA THR A 43 54.95 -27.54 22.99
C THR A 43 55.08 -28.64 24.09
N PRO A 44 54.47 -29.84 23.93
CA PRO A 44 53.13 -30.22 23.62
C PRO A 44 52.55 -31.17 24.68
N GLY A 45 51.26 -31.18 24.83
CA GLY A 45 50.55 -32.17 25.61
C GLY A 45 49.23 -32.53 24.96
N SER A 46 49.23 -33.58 24.21
CA SER A 46 48.10 -34.18 23.57
C SER A 46 47.00 -34.60 24.58
N LYS A 47 45.77 -34.18 24.27
CA LYS A 47 44.59 -35.05 24.36
C LYS A 47 43.51 -34.49 23.49
N SER A 48 43.31 -35.12 22.34
CA SER A 48 42.12 -35.02 21.51
C SER A 48 40.89 -35.25 22.39
N MET A 49 40.07 -34.23 22.59
CA MET A 49 38.66 -34.42 22.87
C MET A 49 37.95 -34.42 21.52
N GLU A 50 37.56 -35.62 21.12
CA GLU A 50 36.62 -35.86 20.04
C GLU A 50 35.40 -34.97 20.23
N GLY A 51 35.07 -34.28 19.13
CA GLY A 51 33.84 -33.50 19.05
C GLY A 51 32.64 -34.41 19.33
N HIS A 52 31.87 -34.06 20.32
CA HIS A 52 30.52 -34.57 20.40
C HIS A 52 29.77 -34.12 19.17
N ASP A 53 29.64 -35.00 18.19
CA ASP A 53 28.58 -35.00 17.20
C ASP A 53 27.25 -34.90 17.96
N MET A 54 26.68 -33.72 17.98
CA MET A 54 25.29 -33.52 18.38
C MET A 54 24.47 -34.34 17.40
N ALA A 55 24.01 -35.50 17.85
CA ALA A 55 23.20 -36.44 17.09
C ALA A 55 22.04 -35.65 16.45
N SER A 56 22.11 -35.49 15.15
CA SER A 56 21.05 -34.87 14.34
C SER A 56 19.78 -35.68 14.59
N GLY A 57 18.76 -35.05 15.18
CA GLY A 57 17.46 -35.67 15.48
C GLY A 57 16.64 -36.00 14.22
N GLY A 58 17.25 -36.78 13.29
CA GLY A 58 16.62 -37.24 12.08
C GLY A 58 15.45 -38.17 12.37
N VAL A 59 14.32 -37.96 11.72
CA VAL A 59 13.13 -38.81 11.80
C VAL A 59 13.14 -39.78 10.63
N ASN A 60 13.02 -41.09 10.92
CA ASN A 60 12.93 -42.12 9.90
C ASN A 60 11.48 -42.61 9.78
N VAL A 61 10.87 -42.42 8.61
CA VAL A 61 9.46 -42.75 8.33
C VAL A 61 9.41 -43.86 7.29
N SER A 62 8.85 -45.03 7.65
CA SER A 62 8.71 -46.13 6.71
C SER A 62 7.84 -45.76 5.49
N PRO A 63 8.06 -46.36 4.31
CA PRO A 63 7.30 -46.07 3.09
C PRO A 63 5.78 -46.20 3.27
N GLU A 64 5.34 -47.16 4.07
CA GLU A 64 3.92 -47.37 4.38
C GLU A 64 3.32 -46.18 5.17
N ARG A 65 4.06 -45.68 6.16
CA ARG A 65 3.66 -44.47 6.92
C ARG A 65 3.70 -43.22 6.07
N GLN A 66 4.66 -43.11 5.15
CA GLN A 66 4.73 -41.95 4.23
C GLN A 66 3.46 -41.84 3.38
N GLN A 67 2.95 -42.96 2.87
CA GLN A 67 1.70 -43.01 2.11
C GLN A 67 0.46 -42.69 2.97
N LEU A 68 0.39 -43.22 4.19
CA LEU A 68 -0.70 -42.99 5.13
C LEU A 68 -0.82 -41.52 5.55
N VAL A 69 0.31 -40.84 5.74
CA VAL A 69 0.39 -39.45 6.18
C VAL A 69 0.33 -38.46 5.00
N GLY A 70 0.43 -38.96 3.75
CA GLY A 70 0.40 -38.14 2.56
C GLY A 70 1.63 -37.22 2.44
N ILE A 71 2.81 -37.74 2.75
CA ILE A 71 4.08 -37.00 2.66
C ILE A 71 4.32 -36.59 1.20
N ARG A 72 4.51 -35.29 0.97
CA ARG A 72 4.93 -34.74 -0.32
C ARG A 72 6.29 -34.09 -0.14
N THR A 73 7.15 -34.22 -1.13
CA THR A 73 8.45 -33.57 -1.17
C THR A 73 8.44 -32.51 -2.28
N ALA A 74 9.18 -31.44 -2.08
CA ALA A 74 9.43 -30.37 -3.05
C ALA A 74 10.94 -30.12 -3.12
N SER A 75 11.39 -29.46 -4.17
CA SER A 75 12.79 -29.00 -4.28
C SER A 75 12.89 -27.52 -3.93
N ALA A 76 13.99 -27.12 -3.31
CA ALA A 76 14.34 -25.70 -3.20
C ALA A 76 14.81 -25.22 -4.59
N GLU A 77 14.06 -24.31 -5.22
CA GLU A 77 14.27 -23.92 -6.61
C GLU A 77 14.47 -22.39 -6.74
N ILE A 78 15.35 -22.01 -7.69
CA ILE A 78 15.48 -20.59 -8.09
C ILE A 78 14.33 -20.28 -9.05
N ARG A 79 13.35 -19.48 -8.56
CA ARG A 79 12.17 -19.09 -9.34
C ARG A 79 11.95 -17.59 -9.34
N PRO A 80 11.26 -17.05 -10.33
CA PRO A 80 10.87 -15.64 -10.31
C PRO A 80 9.88 -15.42 -9.16
N MET A 81 10.18 -14.43 -8.31
CA MET A 81 9.31 -14.02 -7.21
C MET A 81 8.53 -12.79 -7.64
N VAL A 82 7.21 -12.92 -7.70
CA VAL A 82 6.31 -11.84 -8.10
C VAL A 82 5.36 -11.54 -6.94
N LYS A 83 5.47 -10.35 -6.39
CA LYS A 83 4.50 -9.82 -5.43
C LYS A 83 3.39 -9.13 -6.21
N LYS A 84 2.14 -9.35 -5.80
CA LYS A 84 0.98 -8.68 -6.36
C LYS A 84 0.38 -7.74 -5.32
N ILE A 85 0.41 -6.45 -5.60
CA ILE A 85 -0.34 -5.46 -4.81
C ILE A 85 -1.74 -5.40 -5.37
N ARG A 86 -2.74 -5.57 -4.52
CA ARG A 86 -4.15 -5.48 -4.86
C ARG A 86 -4.77 -4.30 -4.16
N THR A 87 -5.40 -3.43 -4.95
CA THR A 87 -6.07 -2.24 -4.45
C THR A 87 -7.30 -1.92 -5.30
N VAL A 88 -8.01 -0.87 -4.93
CA VAL A 88 -9.12 -0.32 -5.69
C VAL A 88 -8.68 0.97 -6.35
N GLY A 89 -9.11 1.18 -7.59
CA GLY A 89 -8.91 2.42 -8.31
C GLY A 89 -10.20 2.92 -8.95
N ILE A 90 -10.22 4.18 -9.30
CA ILE A 90 -11.32 4.82 -10.02
C ILE A 90 -10.83 5.18 -11.41
N VAL A 91 -11.61 4.79 -12.41
CA VAL A 91 -11.36 5.18 -13.81
C VAL A 91 -11.64 6.67 -13.96
N THR A 92 -10.70 7.40 -14.54
CA THR A 92 -10.83 8.82 -14.85
C THR A 92 -10.44 9.07 -16.31
N PHE A 93 -10.84 10.20 -16.84
CA PHE A 93 -10.36 10.59 -18.16
C PHE A 93 -8.91 11.08 -18.09
N ASP A 94 -8.21 11.01 -19.22
CA ASP A 94 -6.89 11.61 -19.38
C ASP A 94 -7.03 13.14 -19.44
N GLU A 95 -6.59 13.82 -18.39
CA GLU A 95 -6.68 15.28 -18.25
C GLU A 95 -5.93 16.03 -19.36
N THR A 96 -4.92 15.40 -19.95
CA THR A 96 -4.14 15.99 -21.06
C THR A 96 -4.90 15.99 -22.38
N ARG A 97 -5.99 15.22 -22.46
CA ARG A 97 -6.86 15.07 -23.64
C ARG A 97 -8.23 15.73 -23.47
N VAL A 98 -8.35 16.62 -22.52
CA VAL A 98 -9.55 17.41 -22.28
C VAL A 98 -9.40 18.75 -22.98
N VAL A 99 -10.42 19.13 -23.76
CA VAL A 99 -10.48 20.44 -24.42
C VAL A 99 -11.78 21.12 -24.03
N GLN A 100 -11.67 22.36 -23.61
CA GLN A 100 -12.80 23.22 -23.34
C GLN A 100 -13.04 24.11 -24.56
N VAL A 101 -14.30 24.24 -24.96
CA VAL A 101 -14.73 25.07 -26.08
C VAL A 101 -15.37 26.32 -25.54
N PHE A 102 -14.79 27.46 -25.90
CA PHE A 102 -15.28 28.79 -25.59
C PHE A 102 -15.64 29.52 -26.87
N SER A 103 -16.49 30.53 -26.79
CA SER A 103 -16.56 31.55 -27.83
C SER A 103 -15.55 32.65 -27.54
N LYS A 104 -14.80 33.12 -28.51
CA LYS A 104 -13.88 34.25 -28.39
C LYS A 104 -14.56 35.59 -28.64
N VAL A 105 -15.84 35.57 -29.03
CA VAL A 105 -16.66 36.75 -29.28
C VAL A 105 -17.97 36.65 -28.52
N GLU A 106 -18.51 37.79 -28.17
CA GLU A 106 -19.85 37.88 -27.60
C GLU A 106 -20.91 37.64 -28.67
N GLY A 107 -21.99 36.92 -28.28
CA GLY A 107 -23.10 36.69 -29.20
C GLY A 107 -24.22 35.87 -28.60
N TRP A 108 -25.12 35.39 -29.45
CA TRP A 108 -26.25 34.52 -29.07
C TRP A 108 -26.20 33.22 -29.81
N ILE A 109 -26.36 32.11 -29.11
CA ILE A 109 -26.47 30.77 -29.72
C ILE A 109 -27.83 30.69 -30.41
N GLU A 110 -27.85 30.59 -31.72
CA GLU A 110 -29.10 30.41 -32.51
C GLU A 110 -29.50 28.91 -32.59
N ASN A 111 -28.57 28.05 -32.94
CA ASN A 111 -28.86 26.62 -33.03
C ASN A 111 -27.81 25.79 -32.30
N LEU A 112 -28.27 24.71 -31.63
CA LEU A 112 -27.41 23.69 -31.05
C LEU A 112 -27.48 22.42 -31.89
N LEU A 113 -26.36 22.03 -32.51
CA LEU A 113 -26.19 20.82 -33.30
C LEU A 113 -25.77 19.63 -32.46
N VAL A 114 -25.09 19.93 -31.36
CA VAL A 114 -24.75 18.98 -30.29
C VAL A 114 -25.43 19.46 -29.02
N ASN A 115 -26.55 18.86 -28.65
CA ASN A 115 -27.45 19.36 -27.63
C ASN A 115 -27.53 18.50 -26.33
N TYR A 116 -26.70 17.44 -26.21
CA TYR A 116 -26.64 16.58 -25.02
C TYR A 116 -25.21 16.12 -24.70
N THR A 117 -24.99 15.78 -23.44
CA THR A 117 -23.76 15.19 -22.93
C THR A 117 -23.68 13.69 -23.28
N GLY A 118 -22.46 13.13 -23.38
CA GLY A 118 -22.25 11.74 -23.77
C GLY A 118 -22.26 11.52 -25.28
N LYS A 119 -22.48 12.56 -26.10
CA LYS A 119 -22.41 12.46 -27.57
C LYS A 119 -20.95 12.38 -28.00
N LEU A 120 -20.65 11.40 -28.86
CA LEU A 120 -19.37 11.33 -29.58
C LEU A 120 -19.39 12.36 -30.71
N VAL A 121 -18.37 13.18 -30.74
CA VAL A 121 -18.15 14.17 -31.81
C VAL A 121 -16.80 13.92 -32.48
N GLN A 122 -16.71 14.30 -33.76
CA GLN A 122 -15.45 14.23 -34.51
C GLN A 122 -14.81 15.62 -34.59
N LYS A 123 -13.50 15.67 -34.73
CA LYS A 123 -12.79 16.92 -35.04
C LYS A 123 -13.38 17.54 -36.31
N GLY A 124 -13.71 18.84 -36.26
CA GLY A 124 -14.36 19.55 -37.35
C GLY A 124 -15.88 19.32 -37.45
N GLN A 125 -16.48 18.56 -36.52
CA GLN A 125 -17.94 18.44 -36.48
C GLN A 125 -18.58 19.70 -35.93
N PRO A 126 -19.67 20.21 -36.55
CA PRO A 126 -20.35 21.41 -36.07
C PRO A 126 -21.04 21.17 -34.72
N LEU A 127 -20.81 22.10 -33.79
CA LEU A 127 -21.35 22.07 -32.43
C LEU A 127 -22.56 22.98 -32.25
N PHE A 128 -22.42 24.24 -32.66
CA PHE A 128 -23.47 25.25 -32.56
C PHE A 128 -23.27 26.37 -33.58
N THR A 129 -24.30 27.17 -33.79
CA THR A 129 -24.22 28.40 -34.57
C THR A 129 -24.38 29.61 -33.64
N LEU A 130 -23.55 30.62 -33.87
CA LEU A 130 -23.51 31.85 -33.08
C LEU A 130 -23.87 33.06 -33.97
N TYR A 131 -24.81 33.86 -33.53
CA TYR A 131 -25.02 35.21 -33.99
C TYR A 131 -24.19 36.16 -33.14
N SER A 132 -23.38 37.00 -33.78
CA SER A 132 -22.61 38.05 -33.12
C SER A 132 -22.59 39.29 -34.01
N PRO A 133 -23.02 40.46 -33.50
CA PRO A 133 -22.91 41.72 -34.23
C PRO A 133 -21.47 42.04 -34.64
N ASP A 134 -20.50 41.73 -33.74
CA ASP A 134 -19.07 42.00 -33.98
C ASP A 134 -18.55 41.13 -35.16
N LEU A 135 -19.00 39.84 -35.22
CA LEU A 135 -18.63 38.95 -36.34
C LEU A 135 -19.22 39.47 -37.66
N VAL A 136 -20.45 39.92 -37.66
CA VAL A 136 -21.07 40.47 -38.88
C VAL A 136 -20.30 41.73 -39.31
N SER A 137 -20.08 42.68 -38.42
CA SER A 137 -19.34 43.92 -38.71
C SER A 137 -17.91 43.62 -39.23
N THR A 138 -17.20 42.67 -38.60
CA THR A 138 -15.84 42.32 -39.05
C THR A 138 -15.85 41.64 -40.45
N GLN A 139 -16.88 40.85 -40.77
CA GLN A 139 -17.04 40.28 -42.10
C GLN A 139 -17.29 41.39 -43.14
N GLU A 140 -18.10 42.41 -42.81
CA GLU A 140 -18.31 43.59 -43.67
C GLU A 140 -17.01 44.37 -43.86
N GLU A 141 -16.24 44.63 -42.78
CA GLU A 141 -14.92 45.25 -42.87
C GLU A 141 -13.96 44.44 -43.77
N TYR A 142 -13.98 43.08 -43.67
CA TYR A 142 -13.17 42.24 -44.51
C TYR A 142 -13.53 42.33 -45.98
N LEU A 143 -14.82 42.28 -46.30
CA LEU A 143 -15.30 42.40 -47.68
C LEU A 143 -15.00 43.79 -48.27
N LEU A 144 -15.10 44.89 -47.47
CA LEU A 144 -14.68 46.20 -47.89
C LEU A 144 -13.18 46.29 -48.20
N ALA A 145 -12.35 45.69 -47.34
CA ALA A 145 -10.89 45.63 -47.53
C ALA A 145 -10.53 44.79 -48.80
N LEU A 146 -11.27 43.69 -49.04
CA LEU A 146 -11.10 42.86 -50.23
C LEU A 146 -11.44 43.64 -51.51
N ASN A 147 -12.56 44.35 -51.53
CA ASN A 147 -12.95 45.19 -52.64
C ASN A 147 -11.95 46.34 -52.86
N ALA A 148 -11.45 46.95 -51.78
CA ALA A 148 -10.41 47.98 -51.86
C ALA A 148 -9.12 47.43 -52.48
N LYS A 149 -8.72 46.22 -52.11
CA LYS A 149 -7.56 45.53 -52.69
C LYS A 149 -7.77 45.24 -54.19
N GLN A 150 -8.94 44.74 -54.57
CA GLN A 150 -9.26 44.46 -55.99
C GLN A 150 -9.24 45.73 -56.85
N THR A 151 -9.69 46.86 -56.30
CA THR A 151 -9.81 48.12 -57.02
C THR A 151 -8.52 48.94 -57.00
N LEU A 152 -7.83 48.98 -55.88
CA LEU A 152 -6.67 49.84 -55.62
C LEU A 152 -5.34 49.11 -55.61
N GLY A 153 -5.35 47.76 -55.56
CA GLY A 153 -4.15 46.94 -55.48
C GLY A 153 -3.26 47.00 -56.73
N SER A 154 -3.84 47.40 -57.86
CA SER A 154 -3.12 47.65 -59.12
C SER A 154 -2.68 49.11 -59.29
N SER A 155 -2.83 49.94 -58.24
CA SER A 155 -2.42 51.33 -58.27
C SER A 155 -0.90 51.46 -58.45
N SER A 156 -0.50 52.44 -59.29
CA SER A 156 0.90 52.80 -59.50
C SER A 156 1.55 53.44 -58.26
N ILE A 157 0.75 53.85 -57.26
CA ILE A 157 1.20 54.45 -56.01
C ILE A 157 1.33 53.32 -54.97
N LYS A 158 2.57 52.97 -54.63
CA LYS A 158 2.93 51.86 -53.71
C LYS A 158 2.29 51.99 -52.33
N GLU A 159 2.15 53.20 -51.83
CA GLU A 159 1.54 53.51 -50.52
C GLU A 159 0.05 53.13 -50.48
N ILE A 160 -0.67 53.29 -51.55
CA ILE A 160 -2.10 52.95 -51.65
C ILE A 160 -2.28 51.43 -51.76
N SER A 161 -1.46 50.77 -52.57
CA SER A 161 -1.47 49.32 -52.70
C SER A 161 -1.09 48.65 -51.38
N ALA A 162 0.00 49.07 -50.71
CA ALA A 162 0.43 48.53 -49.41
C ALA A 162 -0.61 48.79 -48.31
N GLY A 163 -1.31 49.94 -48.34
CA GLY A 163 -2.38 50.24 -47.39
C GLY A 163 -3.59 49.28 -47.53
N SER A 164 -4.02 48.97 -48.76
CA SER A 164 -5.12 48.04 -48.99
C SER A 164 -4.77 46.59 -48.58
N ASP A 165 -3.52 46.16 -48.84
CA ASP A 165 -3.03 44.85 -48.40
C ASP A 165 -2.99 44.74 -46.85
N SER A 166 -2.55 45.80 -46.18
CA SER A 166 -2.49 45.86 -44.72
C SER A 166 -3.88 45.79 -44.08
N LEU A 167 -4.87 46.48 -44.64
CA LEU A 167 -6.25 46.43 -44.18
C LEU A 167 -6.85 45.05 -44.29
N LEU A 168 -6.69 44.38 -45.44
CA LEU A 168 -7.19 43.02 -45.68
C LEU A 168 -6.52 42.03 -44.72
N ALA A 169 -5.19 42.11 -44.56
CA ALA A 169 -4.46 41.22 -43.65
C ALA A 169 -4.89 41.45 -42.19
N SER A 170 -5.23 42.66 -41.79
CA SER A 170 -5.70 42.97 -40.45
C SER A 170 -7.08 42.43 -40.15
N ALA A 171 -8.02 42.55 -41.10
CA ALA A 171 -9.37 42.02 -40.99
C ALA A 171 -9.37 40.47 -41.01
N HIS A 172 -8.55 39.88 -41.89
CA HIS A 172 -8.34 38.41 -41.94
C HIS A 172 -7.82 37.90 -40.60
N ARG A 173 -6.76 38.52 -40.04
CA ARG A 173 -6.19 38.12 -38.76
C ARG A 173 -7.20 38.22 -37.62
N ARG A 174 -8.09 39.22 -37.62
CA ARG A 174 -9.15 39.36 -36.61
C ARG A 174 -10.13 38.21 -36.68
N LEU A 175 -10.60 37.79 -37.89
CA LEU A 175 -11.46 36.63 -38.05
C LEU A 175 -10.78 35.33 -37.58
N SER A 176 -9.52 35.12 -38.00
CA SER A 176 -8.74 33.95 -37.57
C SER A 176 -8.53 33.88 -36.06
N LEU A 177 -8.29 35.03 -35.39
CA LEU A 177 -8.17 35.13 -33.92
C LEU A 177 -9.48 34.76 -33.20
N TRP A 178 -10.62 34.87 -33.87
CA TRP A 178 -11.92 34.45 -33.35
C TRP A 178 -12.32 33.01 -33.74
N ASP A 179 -11.34 32.19 -34.17
CA ASP A 179 -11.51 30.81 -34.58
C ASP A 179 -12.43 30.60 -35.79
N ILE A 180 -12.55 31.61 -36.63
CA ILE A 180 -13.21 31.48 -37.90
C ILE A 180 -12.24 30.73 -38.85
N SER A 181 -12.69 29.60 -39.41
CA SER A 181 -11.83 28.76 -40.25
C SER A 181 -11.55 29.40 -41.61
N GLU A 182 -10.41 29.07 -42.21
CA GLU A 182 -10.06 29.54 -43.56
C GLU A 182 -11.16 29.19 -44.56
N GLU A 183 -11.79 28.00 -44.46
CA GLU A 183 -12.92 27.61 -45.31
C GLU A 183 -14.12 28.55 -45.17
N GLN A 184 -14.38 29.08 -43.99
CA GLN A 184 -15.47 30.05 -43.76
C GLN A 184 -15.09 31.42 -44.32
N ILE A 185 -13.82 31.81 -44.24
CA ILE A 185 -13.31 33.06 -44.84
C ILE A 185 -13.35 32.98 -46.37
N ASP A 186 -12.88 31.85 -46.93
CA ASP A 186 -12.96 31.59 -48.37
C ASP A 186 -14.42 31.63 -48.89
N ASN A 187 -15.35 31.08 -48.10
CA ASN A 187 -16.76 31.11 -48.43
C ASN A 187 -17.34 32.54 -48.39
N LEU A 188 -16.90 33.36 -47.42
CA LEU A 188 -17.23 34.76 -47.33
C LEU A 188 -16.72 35.53 -48.55
N GLU A 189 -15.50 35.25 -49.02
CA GLU A 189 -14.94 35.85 -50.24
C GLU A 189 -15.76 35.47 -51.50
N LYS A 190 -16.08 34.15 -51.65
CA LYS A 190 -16.83 33.64 -52.82
C LYS A 190 -18.26 34.18 -52.87
N THR A 191 -18.91 34.30 -51.72
CA THR A 191 -20.30 34.76 -51.65
C THR A 191 -20.43 36.27 -51.73
N GLY A 192 -19.40 37.00 -51.27
CA GLY A 192 -19.40 38.45 -51.18
C GLY A 192 -20.45 39.01 -50.20
N LYS A 193 -21.02 38.16 -49.34
CA LYS A 193 -22.09 38.55 -48.40
C LYS A 193 -21.76 38.10 -46.99
N PRO A 194 -21.86 38.97 -45.98
CA PRO A 194 -21.66 38.58 -44.61
C PRO A 194 -22.71 37.58 -44.16
N GLN A 195 -22.28 36.55 -43.45
CA GLN A 195 -23.18 35.56 -42.86
C GLN A 195 -23.62 36.07 -41.48
N ARG A 196 -24.93 36.06 -41.26
CA ARG A 196 -25.50 36.47 -39.96
C ARG A 196 -25.03 35.56 -38.84
N THR A 197 -24.95 34.25 -39.06
CA THR A 197 -24.53 33.26 -38.07
C THR A 197 -23.33 32.49 -38.58
N LEU A 198 -22.37 32.24 -37.69
CA LEU A 198 -21.22 31.39 -37.99
C LEU A 198 -21.27 30.11 -37.19
N THR A 199 -20.81 29.06 -37.78
CA THR A 199 -20.76 27.71 -37.16
C THR A 199 -19.44 27.52 -36.43
N PHE A 200 -19.53 27.05 -35.19
CA PHE A 200 -18.37 26.66 -34.38
C PHE A 200 -18.23 25.14 -34.38
N PHE A 201 -17.01 24.68 -34.53
CA PHE A 201 -16.68 23.27 -34.74
C PHE A 201 -15.91 22.68 -33.55
N SER A 202 -15.97 21.35 -33.41
CA SER A 202 -15.18 20.64 -32.41
C SER A 202 -13.69 20.67 -32.78
N PRO A 203 -12.80 21.09 -31.84
CA PRO A 203 -11.36 21.09 -32.07
C PRO A 203 -10.73 19.69 -32.01
N ILE A 204 -11.39 18.72 -31.36
CA ILE A 204 -10.94 17.34 -31.22
C ILE A 204 -12.07 16.35 -31.49
N SER A 205 -11.70 15.08 -31.72
CA SER A 205 -12.64 13.96 -31.65
C SER A 205 -12.72 13.45 -30.22
N GLY A 206 -13.94 13.25 -29.69
CA GLY A 206 -14.12 12.82 -28.31
C GLY A 206 -15.57 12.88 -27.86
N PHE A 207 -15.80 12.63 -26.58
CA PHE A 207 -17.10 12.68 -25.96
C PHE A 207 -17.34 14.04 -25.27
N VAL A 208 -18.52 14.57 -25.43
CA VAL A 208 -18.97 15.74 -24.69
C VAL A 208 -19.27 15.34 -23.26
N ILE A 209 -18.38 15.69 -22.31
CA ILE A 209 -18.56 15.38 -20.88
C ILE A 209 -19.35 16.46 -20.14
N LYS A 210 -19.28 17.70 -20.61
CA LYS A 210 -20.03 18.82 -20.06
C LYS A 210 -20.54 19.71 -21.17
N LYS A 211 -21.77 20.20 -21.04
CA LYS A 211 -22.42 21.10 -21.99
C LYS A 211 -23.19 22.18 -21.21
N ASP A 212 -22.69 23.40 -21.26
CA ASP A 212 -23.33 24.58 -20.65
C ASP A 212 -24.02 25.45 -21.71
N ALA A 213 -23.77 25.17 -22.99
CA ALA A 213 -24.44 25.83 -24.10
C ALA A 213 -25.95 25.56 -24.11
N VAL A 214 -26.76 26.61 -24.24
CA VAL A 214 -28.22 26.54 -24.34
C VAL A 214 -28.66 27.40 -25.54
N GLN A 215 -29.62 26.90 -26.33
CA GLN A 215 -30.16 27.67 -27.46
C GLN A 215 -30.80 28.97 -26.99
N GLY A 216 -30.54 30.08 -27.68
CA GLY A 216 -30.97 31.40 -27.31
C GLY A 216 -30.14 32.09 -26.22
N MET A 217 -29.16 31.40 -25.64
CA MET A 217 -28.30 31.94 -24.60
C MET A 217 -27.33 32.97 -25.17
N ARG A 218 -27.16 34.10 -24.45
CA ARG A 218 -26.08 35.05 -24.68
C ARG A 218 -24.76 34.43 -24.15
N VAL A 219 -23.75 34.44 -24.97
CA VAL A 219 -22.41 33.92 -24.67
C VAL A 219 -21.42 35.05 -24.55
N MET A 220 -20.57 34.98 -23.55
CA MET A 220 -19.42 35.85 -23.35
C MET A 220 -18.11 35.09 -23.57
N PRO A 221 -17.00 35.74 -23.94
CA PRO A 221 -15.74 35.06 -24.30
C PRO A 221 -15.13 34.18 -23.21
N ASP A 222 -15.44 34.42 -21.95
CA ASP A 222 -14.92 33.69 -20.78
C ASP A 222 -15.77 32.48 -20.36
N LYS A 223 -16.94 32.30 -21.02
CA LYS A 223 -17.87 31.23 -20.65
C LYS A 223 -17.60 29.95 -21.38
N GLU A 224 -17.32 28.87 -20.62
CA GLU A 224 -17.23 27.50 -21.12
C GLU A 224 -18.58 27.07 -21.71
N LEU A 225 -18.56 26.53 -22.95
CA LEU A 225 -19.74 26.05 -23.63
C LEU A 225 -19.80 24.52 -23.67
N TYR A 226 -18.66 23.92 -23.95
CA TYR A 226 -18.51 22.47 -23.97
C TYR A 226 -17.17 22.06 -23.37
N THR A 227 -17.14 20.91 -22.70
CA THR A 227 -15.92 20.17 -22.39
C THR A 227 -15.97 18.87 -23.15
N ILE A 228 -14.95 18.62 -23.98
CA ILE A 228 -14.84 17.45 -24.84
C ILE A 228 -13.57 16.70 -24.44
N THR A 229 -13.65 15.39 -24.30
CA THR A 229 -12.50 14.55 -23.96
C THR A 229 -12.40 13.33 -24.87
N ASP A 230 -11.16 12.98 -25.22
CA ASP A 230 -10.85 11.73 -25.89
C ASP A 230 -10.73 10.61 -24.87
N LEU A 231 -11.63 9.62 -24.94
CA LEU A 231 -11.65 8.45 -24.08
C LEU A 231 -10.96 7.22 -24.68
N SER A 232 -10.18 7.38 -25.74
CA SER A 232 -9.39 6.27 -26.33
C SER A 232 -8.31 5.73 -25.40
N THR A 233 -7.86 6.57 -24.47
CA THR A 233 -7.01 6.25 -23.32
C THR A 233 -7.69 6.77 -22.08
N VAL A 234 -7.66 5.99 -21.01
CA VAL A 234 -8.18 6.38 -19.69
C VAL A 234 -7.14 6.17 -18.62
N TRP A 235 -7.23 6.92 -17.56
CA TRP A 235 -6.45 6.72 -16.38
C TRP A 235 -7.25 5.98 -15.32
N VAL A 236 -6.53 5.24 -14.47
CA VAL A 236 -7.07 4.68 -13.25
C VAL A 236 -6.23 5.20 -12.09
N ASN A 237 -6.83 5.96 -11.22
CA ASN A 237 -6.19 6.45 -10.01
C ASN A 237 -6.40 5.41 -8.91
N ALA A 238 -5.32 4.72 -8.52
CA ALA A 238 -5.30 3.71 -7.48
C ALA A 238 -4.68 4.27 -6.21
N ASP A 239 -5.26 3.94 -5.05
CA ASP A 239 -4.76 4.35 -3.75
C ASP A 239 -3.83 3.26 -3.19
N ILE A 240 -2.53 3.58 -3.04
CA ILE A 240 -1.50 2.65 -2.57
C ILE A 240 -1.05 3.05 -1.17
N TYR A 241 -0.99 2.09 -0.25
CA TYR A 241 -0.52 2.33 1.11
C TYR A 241 0.97 2.67 1.17
N GLU A 242 1.36 3.48 2.16
CA GLU A 242 2.73 3.96 2.37
C GLU A 242 3.76 2.82 2.37
N TYR A 243 3.47 1.73 3.08
CA TYR A 243 4.38 0.58 3.20
C TYR A 243 4.57 -0.22 1.88
N GLU A 244 3.68 -0.06 0.91
CA GLU A 244 3.76 -0.70 -0.42
C GLU A 244 4.41 0.20 -1.47
N LEU A 245 4.40 1.52 -1.24
CA LEU A 245 4.84 2.52 -2.21
C LEU A 245 6.32 2.35 -2.62
N SER A 246 7.17 1.88 -1.69
CA SER A 246 8.58 1.61 -1.94
C SER A 246 8.83 0.60 -3.07
N HIS A 247 7.84 -0.25 -3.36
CA HIS A 247 7.91 -1.29 -4.40
C HIS A 247 7.31 -0.84 -5.75
N ILE A 248 6.64 0.32 -5.80
CA ILE A 248 6.02 0.82 -7.03
C ILE A 248 7.01 1.64 -7.83
N ARG A 249 7.05 1.40 -9.14
CA ARG A 249 7.89 2.14 -10.11
C ARG A 249 7.08 2.49 -11.34
N ILE A 250 7.38 3.64 -11.93
CA ILE A 250 6.83 4.03 -13.23
C ILE A 250 7.22 2.98 -14.29
N GLY A 251 6.28 2.62 -15.15
CA GLY A 251 6.43 1.61 -16.19
C GLY A 251 6.08 0.18 -15.77
N GLN A 252 5.82 -0.09 -14.48
CA GLN A 252 5.36 -1.41 -14.04
C GLN A 252 4.02 -1.76 -14.66
N THR A 253 3.84 -3.05 -14.95
CA THR A 253 2.58 -3.59 -15.48
C THR A 253 1.52 -3.61 -14.39
N ALA A 254 0.35 -3.06 -14.73
CA ALA A 254 -0.84 -3.10 -13.91
C ALA A 254 -1.98 -3.78 -14.69
N MET A 255 -2.77 -4.55 -13.99
CA MET A 255 -3.98 -5.17 -14.53
C MET A 255 -5.19 -4.66 -13.76
N ILE A 256 -6.30 -4.43 -14.47
CA ILE A 256 -7.56 -4.09 -13.81
C ILE A 256 -8.68 -5.02 -14.25
N ASN A 257 -9.57 -5.27 -13.31
CA ASN A 257 -10.85 -5.91 -13.54
C ASN A 257 -11.96 -4.95 -13.09
N VAL A 258 -12.96 -4.76 -13.93
CA VAL A 258 -14.15 -3.96 -13.62
C VAL A 258 -15.36 -4.86 -13.46
N SER A 259 -16.19 -4.62 -12.46
CA SER A 259 -17.34 -5.47 -12.15
C SER A 259 -18.35 -5.58 -13.30
N SER A 260 -18.41 -4.55 -14.15
CA SER A 260 -19.28 -4.55 -15.35
C SER A 260 -18.82 -5.53 -16.43
N PHE A 261 -17.56 -5.97 -16.41
CA PHE A 261 -16.97 -6.88 -17.39
C PHE A 261 -16.07 -7.92 -16.71
N PRO A 262 -16.62 -8.84 -15.89
CA PRO A 262 -15.85 -9.74 -15.04
C PRO A 262 -14.95 -10.72 -15.80
N ALA A 263 -15.28 -11.02 -17.05
CA ALA A 263 -14.47 -11.90 -17.92
C ALA A 263 -13.33 -11.18 -18.65
N ARG A 264 -13.18 -9.85 -18.49
CA ARG A 264 -12.15 -9.06 -19.17
C ARG A 264 -11.18 -8.46 -18.19
N THR A 265 -9.91 -8.71 -18.44
CA THR A 265 -8.80 -8.06 -17.75
C THR A 265 -8.18 -7.05 -18.70
N PHE A 266 -8.03 -5.82 -18.25
CA PHE A 266 -7.34 -4.78 -19.00
C PHE A 266 -5.92 -4.65 -18.47
N THR A 267 -4.96 -4.52 -19.36
CA THR A 267 -3.55 -4.37 -19.03
C THR A 267 -3.08 -2.96 -19.34
N GLY A 268 -2.41 -2.34 -18.40
CA GLY A 268 -1.86 -1.00 -18.49
C GLY A 268 -0.53 -0.88 -17.76
N LYS A 269 -0.08 0.33 -17.54
CA LYS A 269 1.20 0.64 -16.88
C LYS A 269 1.04 1.76 -15.88
N VAL A 270 1.87 1.72 -14.84
CA VAL A 270 2.06 2.85 -13.93
C VAL A 270 2.66 4.01 -14.72
N SER A 271 1.94 5.12 -14.83
CA SER A 271 2.39 6.32 -15.56
C SER A 271 2.89 7.42 -14.62
N TRP A 272 2.36 7.47 -13.39
CA TRP A 272 2.73 8.51 -12.44
C TRP A 272 2.45 8.06 -11.00
N ILE A 273 3.23 8.60 -10.08
CA ILE A 273 3.09 8.38 -8.63
C ILE A 273 3.00 9.75 -7.97
N SER A 274 1.99 9.95 -7.14
CA SER A 274 1.79 11.22 -6.42
C SER A 274 2.97 11.52 -5.50
N PRO A 275 3.52 12.74 -5.53
CA PRO A 275 4.52 13.17 -4.57
C PRO A 275 3.90 13.52 -3.20
N VAL A 276 2.58 13.56 -3.11
CA VAL A 276 1.83 13.92 -1.90
C VAL A 276 0.98 12.73 -1.47
N MET A 277 0.95 12.47 -0.18
CA MET A 277 0.11 11.45 0.43
C MET A 277 -1.18 12.05 0.97
N GLU A 278 -2.25 11.27 0.89
CA GLU A 278 -3.52 11.59 1.55
C GLU A 278 -3.37 11.31 3.06
N GLU A 279 -3.49 12.37 3.86
CA GLU A 279 -3.22 12.30 5.30
C GLU A 279 -4.17 11.36 6.05
N LYS A 280 -5.45 11.33 5.66
CA LYS A 280 -6.49 10.54 6.35
C LYS A 280 -6.33 9.04 6.13
N THR A 281 -6.00 8.64 4.90
CA THR A 281 -5.92 7.23 4.50
C THR A 281 -4.49 6.69 4.54
N ARG A 282 -3.49 7.57 4.62
CA ARG A 282 -2.05 7.26 4.47
C ARG A 282 -1.77 6.48 3.18
N THR A 283 -2.40 6.92 2.10
CA THR A 283 -2.19 6.38 0.77
C THR A 283 -1.62 7.42 -0.17
N ALA A 284 -0.87 7.00 -1.17
CA ALA A 284 -0.48 7.82 -2.30
C ALA A 284 -1.28 7.43 -3.54
N LYS A 285 -1.70 8.40 -4.33
CA LYS A 285 -2.36 8.13 -5.60
C LYS A 285 -1.34 7.69 -6.64
N VAL A 286 -1.58 6.53 -7.22
CA VAL A 286 -0.79 6.00 -8.33
C VAL A 286 -1.67 6.00 -9.57
N ARG A 287 -1.23 6.70 -10.59
CA ARG A 287 -1.92 6.79 -11.88
C ARG A 287 -1.46 5.65 -12.78
N LEU A 288 -2.42 4.94 -13.30
CA LEU A 288 -2.25 3.86 -14.25
C LEU A 288 -2.90 4.26 -15.56
N GLU A 289 -2.24 3.99 -16.67
CA GLU A 289 -2.72 4.32 -18.01
C GLU A 289 -3.17 3.07 -18.76
N PHE A 290 -4.36 3.12 -19.32
CA PHE A 290 -4.99 2.02 -20.06
C PHE A 290 -5.50 2.48 -21.41
N ALA A 291 -5.19 1.71 -22.46
CA ALA A 291 -5.87 1.85 -23.74
C ALA A 291 -7.33 1.41 -23.58
N ASN A 292 -8.25 2.15 -24.19
CA ASN A 292 -9.69 1.93 -24.08
C ASN A 292 -10.37 1.76 -25.45
N PRO A 293 -10.04 0.69 -26.18
CA PRO A 293 -10.67 0.43 -27.47
C PRO A 293 -12.16 0.13 -27.30
N GLY A 294 -12.97 0.80 -28.12
CA GLY A 294 -14.43 0.69 -28.04
C GLY A 294 -15.06 1.41 -26.86
N PHE A 295 -14.30 2.23 -26.12
CA PHE A 295 -14.79 3.09 -25.02
C PHE A 295 -15.53 2.29 -23.91
N ILE A 296 -15.01 1.09 -23.61
CA ILE A 296 -15.61 0.15 -22.66
C ILE A 296 -15.44 0.67 -21.22
N LEU A 297 -14.24 1.16 -20.90
CA LEU A 297 -13.95 1.78 -19.62
C LEU A 297 -14.54 3.19 -19.61
N LYS A 298 -15.44 3.45 -18.69
CA LYS A 298 -16.07 4.76 -18.52
C LYS A 298 -15.52 5.44 -17.28
N PRO A 299 -15.31 6.75 -17.30
CA PRO A 299 -14.99 7.51 -16.11
C PRO A 299 -15.99 7.19 -14.97
N GLU A 300 -15.52 7.27 -13.74
CA GLU A 300 -16.23 6.95 -12.48
C GLU A 300 -16.49 5.45 -12.25
N MET A 301 -16.02 4.55 -13.14
CA MET A 301 -16.06 3.11 -12.84
C MET A 301 -15.02 2.76 -11.78
N TYR A 302 -15.43 1.89 -10.84
CA TYR A 302 -14.51 1.25 -9.90
C TYR A 302 -13.83 0.06 -10.56
N ALA A 303 -12.53 -0.04 -10.34
CA ALA A 303 -11.69 -1.12 -10.84
C ALA A 303 -10.91 -1.78 -9.70
N SER A 304 -10.89 -3.10 -9.66
CA SER A 304 -9.92 -3.84 -8.86
C SER A 304 -8.57 -3.82 -9.59
N VAL A 305 -7.57 -3.25 -8.97
CA VAL A 305 -6.24 -3.05 -9.53
C VAL A 305 -5.29 -4.09 -8.97
N GLU A 306 -4.52 -4.74 -9.83
CA GLU A 306 -3.42 -5.63 -9.48
C GLU A 306 -2.13 -5.12 -10.13
N ILE A 307 -1.12 -4.75 -9.32
CA ILE A 307 0.20 -4.30 -9.79
C ILE A 307 1.19 -5.40 -9.49
N ALA A 308 1.86 -5.91 -10.53
CA ALA A 308 2.87 -6.95 -10.41
C ALA A 308 4.24 -6.33 -10.11
N ILE A 309 4.86 -6.78 -9.01
CA ILE A 309 6.20 -6.40 -8.59
C ILE A 309 7.12 -7.60 -8.83
N ASN A 310 8.09 -7.42 -9.69
CA ASN A 310 9.09 -8.44 -9.95
C ASN A 310 10.28 -8.26 -8.98
N GLU A 311 10.41 -9.17 -8.02
CA GLU A 311 11.50 -9.19 -7.02
C GLU A 311 12.74 -9.95 -7.51
N GLY A 312 12.77 -10.31 -8.80
CA GLY A 312 13.85 -11.07 -9.40
C GLY A 312 13.74 -12.57 -9.18
N ARG A 313 14.81 -13.29 -9.51
CA ARG A 313 14.90 -14.75 -9.29
C ARG A 313 15.59 -15.02 -7.97
N LYS A 314 14.91 -15.74 -7.08
CA LYS A 314 15.39 -16.04 -5.73
C LYS A 314 15.19 -17.51 -5.43
N LEU A 315 16.02 -18.06 -4.53
CA LEU A 315 15.81 -19.39 -4.00
C LEU A 315 14.52 -19.40 -3.17
N ALA A 316 13.63 -20.31 -3.46
CA ALA A 316 12.32 -20.33 -2.84
C ALA A 316 11.87 -21.76 -2.52
N VAL A 317 11.06 -21.87 -1.48
CA VAL A 317 10.45 -23.11 -1.02
C VAL A 317 8.95 -22.88 -0.80
N PRO A 318 8.09 -23.90 -0.99
CA PRO A 318 6.67 -23.80 -0.66
C PRO A 318 6.48 -23.35 0.79
N ASP A 319 5.51 -22.50 1.06
CA ASP A 319 5.25 -21.98 2.41
C ASP A 319 4.85 -23.09 3.40
N GLU A 320 4.12 -24.10 2.92
CA GLU A 320 3.74 -25.29 3.69
C GLU A 320 4.94 -26.15 4.14
N SER A 321 6.13 -25.98 3.52
CA SER A 321 7.35 -26.69 3.89
C SER A 321 8.08 -26.05 5.09
N VAL A 322 7.78 -24.79 5.41
CA VAL A 322 8.44 -24.03 6.47
C VAL A 322 7.62 -24.10 7.75
N LEU A 323 8.18 -24.75 8.76
CA LEU A 323 7.61 -24.77 10.10
C LEU A 323 8.09 -23.56 10.90
N ASP A 324 7.17 -22.71 11.36
CA ASP A 324 7.48 -21.56 12.21
C ASP A 324 7.21 -21.91 13.67
N SER A 325 8.27 -22.05 14.47
CA SER A 325 8.17 -22.32 15.91
C SER A 325 8.07 -21.03 16.76
N GLY A 326 8.00 -19.86 16.13
CA GLY A 326 8.02 -18.57 16.79
C GLY A 326 9.42 -18.06 17.13
N LEU A 327 10.36 -18.93 17.47
CA LEU A 327 11.76 -18.62 17.76
C LEU A 327 12.67 -18.85 16.56
N ARG A 328 12.41 -19.91 15.80
CA ARG A 328 13.18 -20.30 14.62
C ARG A 328 12.26 -20.90 13.55
N LYS A 329 12.69 -20.83 12.30
CA LYS A 329 12.02 -21.47 11.16
C LYS A 329 12.82 -22.66 10.72
N VAL A 330 12.13 -23.79 10.53
CA VAL A 330 12.74 -25.10 10.26
C VAL A 330 12.09 -25.72 9.03
N VAL A 331 12.89 -26.36 8.19
CA VAL A 331 12.44 -27.24 7.12
C VAL A 331 12.99 -28.65 7.37
N PHE A 332 12.33 -29.67 6.85
CA PHE A 332 12.84 -31.02 6.91
C PHE A 332 13.46 -31.42 5.57
N LEU A 333 14.77 -31.66 5.56
CA LEU A 333 15.52 -32.15 4.41
C LEU A 333 15.22 -33.62 4.17
N ASP A 334 14.87 -33.97 2.95
CA ASP A 334 14.72 -35.38 2.51
C ASP A 334 16.09 -35.94 2.11
N LYS A 335 16.67 -36.77 2.95
CA LYS A 335 17.95 -37.46 2.70
C LYS A 335 17.78 -38.78 1.94
N GLY A 336 16.57 -39.13 1.54
CA GLY A 336 16.24 -40.39 0.92
C GLY A 336 15.90 -41.48 1.93
N GLU A 337 15.41 -42.62 1.43
CA GLU A 337 15.03 -43.79 2.24
C GLU A 337 14.09 -43.52 3.42
N GLY A 338 13.30 -42.43 3.33
CA GLY A 338 12.38 -42.02 4.38
C GLY A 338 13.03 -41.28 5.55
N ARG A 339 14.26 -40.87 5.41
CA ARG A 339 15.01 -40.14 6.43
C ARG A 339 14.86 -38.63 6.22
N PHE A 340 14.29 -37.93 7.22
CA PHE A 340 14.09 -36.50 7.25
C PHE A 340 14.92 -35.87 8.38
N GLU A 341 15.70 -34.84 8.03
CA GLU A 341 16.55 -34.11 8.97
C GLU A 341 16.07 -32.68 9.11
N PRO A 342 15.82 -32.16 10.33
CA PRO A 342 15.46 -30.76 10.53
C PRO A 342 16.65 -29.86 10.21
N ALA A 343 16.43 -28.84 9.40
CA ALA A 343 17.39 -27.79 9.08
C ALA A 343 16.80 -26.43 9.40
N GLU A 344 17.56 -25.61 10.12
CA GLU A 344 17.15 -24.24 10.40
C GLU A 344 17.35 -23.38 9.14
N VAL A 345 16.34 -22.55 8.82
CA VAL A 345 16.36 -21.69 7.64
C VAL A 345 16.03 -20.25 8.00
N LYS A 346 16.72 -19.32 7.37
CA LYS A 346 16.33 -17.92 7.37
C LYS A 346 15.54 -17.66 6.10
N VAL A 347 14.27 -17.33 6.27
CA VAL A 347 13.40 -16.99 5.14
C VAL A 347 13.12 -15.50 5.13
N GLY A 348 13.00 -14.97 3.92
CA GLY A 348 12.60 -13.59 3.66
C GLY A 348 11.09 -13.47 3.47
N ASN A 349 10.70 -12.70 2.48
CA ASN A 349 9.29 -12.41 2.18
C ASN A 349 8.58 -13.63 1.57
N LYS A 350 7.27 -13.70 1.82
CA LYS A 350 6.38 -14.68 1.20
C LYS A 350 5.75 -14.11 -0.06
N PHE A 351 5.80 -14.87 -1.17
CA PHE A 351 5.23 -14.50 -2.46
C PHE A 351 4.52 -15.70 -3.07
N ASP A 352 3.25 -15.54 -3.38
CA ASP A 352 2.42 -16.50 -4.13
C ASP A 352 2.56 -17.97 -3.63
N GLY A 353 2.50 -18.15 -2.30
CA GLY A 353 2.61 -19.48 -1.67
C GLY A 353 4.03 -20.01 -1.49
N TYR A 354 5.07 -19.17 -1.71
CA TYR A 354 6.46 -19.53 -1.51
C TYR A 354 7.18 -18.56 -0.59
N TYR A 355 8.08 -19.06 0.25
CA TYR A 355 9.04 -18.24 0.99
C TYR A 355 10.35 -18.11 0.21
N GLU A 356 10.90 -16.90 0.16
CA GLU A 356 12.29 -16.67 -0.20
C GLU A 356 13.20 -17.28 0.86
N VAL A 357 14.23 -18.03 0.45
CA VAL A 357 15.26 -18.56 1.34
C VAL A 357 16.50 -17.68 1.26
N LEU A 358 16.88 -17.12 2.40
CA LEU A 358 18.06 -16.26 2.52
C LEU A 358 19.31 -17.09 2.90
N GLU A 359 19.13 -18.03 3.86
CA GLU A 359 20.20 -18.91 4.36
C GLU A 359 19.62 -20.25 4.78
N GLY A 360 20.44 -21.30 4.76
CA GLY A 360 20.11 -22.61 5.32
C GLY A 360 19.72 -23.69 4.30
N LEU A 361 19.58 -23.35 3.00
CA LEU A 361 19.33 -24.31 1.93
C LEU A 361 20.13 -24.00 0.69
N SER A 362 20.45 -25.05 -0.07
CA SER A 362 21.06 -24.96 -1.40
C SER A 362 20.03 -25.23 -2.51
N PRO A 363 20.21 -24.65 -3.72
CA PRO A 363 19.37 -24.98 -4.86
C PRO A 363 19.39 -26.47 -5.18
N GLY A 364 18.21 -27.08 -5.39
CA GLY A 364 18.05 -28.50 -5.70
C GLY A 364 17.90 -29.41 -4.49
N GLU A 365 18.06 -28.91 -3.26
CA GLU A 365 17.82 -29.75 -2.07
C GLU A 365 16.34 -30.12 -1.97
N ARG A 366 16.09 -31.37 -1.67
CA ARG A 366 14.74 -31.91 -1.47
C ARG A 366 14.28 -31.66 -0.05
N ILE A 367 13.10 -31.15 0.10
CA ILE A 367 12.48 -30.82 1.37
C ILE A 367 11.09 -31.44 1.47
N LEU A 368 10.61 -31.59 2.67
CA LEU A 368 9.25 -31.99 2.96
C LEU A 368 8.30 -30.78 2.70
N ALA A 369 7.32 -30.97 1.81
CA ALA A 369 6.34 -29.94 1.49
C ALA A 369 5.04 -30.05 2.29
N SER A 370 4.73 -31.25 2.84
CA SER A 370 3.53 -31.46 3.64
C SER A 370 3.81 -32.36 4.82
N ALA A 371 2.97 -32.32 5.84
CA ALA A 371 3.11 -33.12 7.09
C ALA A 371 4.27 -32.69 8.02
N SER A 372 4.88 -31.51 7.79
CA SER A 372 6.01 -31.02 8.61
C SER A 372 5.67 -30.95 10.11
N PHE A 373 4.43 -30.65 10.48
CA PHE A 373 3.98 -30.59 11.86
C PHE A 373 4.02 -31.96 12.58
N LEU A 374 3.69 -33.06 11.87
CA LEU A 374 3.71 -34.39 12.45
C LEU A 374 5.14 -34.86 12.71
N LEU A 375 6.06 -34.52 11.81
CA LEU A 375 7.49 -34.83 11.96
C LEU A 375 8.17 -33.98 13.04
N ASP A 376 7.78 -32.71 13.20
CA ASP A 376 8.28 -31.85 14.28
C ASP A 376 7.90 -32.42 15.66
N SER A 377 6.65 -32.86 15.83
CA SER A 377 6.21 -33.46 17.09
C SER A 377 6.94 -34.78 17.41
N GLU A 378 7.24 -35.61 16.41
CA GLU A 378 8.00 -36.85 16.59
C GLU A 378 9.50 -36.57 16.84
N SER A 379 10.09 -35.56 16.18
CA SER A 379 11.47 -35.14 16.42
C SER A 379 11.65 -34.60 17.84
N ARG A 380 10.78 -33.74 18.31
CA ARG A 380 10.79 -33.18 19.67
C ARG A 380 10.59 -34.27 20.73
N LEU A 381 9.75 -35.27 20.43
CA LEU A 381 9.54 -36.39 21.33
C LEU A 381 10.82 -37.25 21.44
N LYS A 382 11.52 -37.50 20.32
CA LYS A 382 12.81 -38.23 20.32
C LYS A 382 13.91 -37.45 21.03
N GLU A 383 14.02 -36.14 20.84
CA GLU A 383 14.96 -35.29 21.57
C GLU A 383 14.69 -35.31 23.08
N ALA A 384 13.43 -35.24 23.49
CA ALA A 384 13.04 -35.33 24.91
C ALA A 384 13.35 -36.72 25.50
N MET A 385 13.11 -37.80 24.77
CA MET A 385 13.43 -39.15 25.20
C MET A 385 14.94 -39.42 25.22
N GLY A 386 15.71 -38.90 24.24
CA GLY A 386 17.17 -38.94 24.21
C GLY A 386 17.82 -38.22 25.40
N ALA A 387 17.28 -37.06 25.74
CA ALA A 387 17.71 -36.31 26.93
C ALA A 387 17.42 -37.05 28.25
N MET A 388 16.33 -37.81 28.32
CA MET A 388 15.99 -38.64 29.49
C MET A 388 16.84 -39.93 29.60
N SER A 389 17.26 -40.54 28.49
CA SER A 389 18.10 -41.74 28.51
C SER A 389 19.58 -41.45 28.82
N GLY A 390 20.06 -40.24 28.64
CA GLY A 390 21.40 -39.79 29.06
C GLY A 390 21.54 -39.48 30.55
N MET A 391 20.46 -39.51 31.31
CA MET A 391 20.41 -39.19 32.75
C MET A 391 20.26 -40.43 33.67
N ALA A 392 20.31 -41.63 33.13
CA ALA A 392 20.26 -42.84 33.95
C ALA A 392 21.66 -43.24 34.42
N GLY A 393 22.31 -42.41 35.22
CA GLY A 393 23.58 -42.71 35.88
C GLY A 393 23.97 -41.62 36.84
N HIS A 394 23.70 -41.91 38.13
CA HIS A 394 24.16 -41.24 39.35
C HIS A 394 23.28 -40.19 40.02
N GLY A 395 22.79 -40.60 41.21
CA GLY A 395 22.88 -39.86 42.48
C GLY A 395 21.80 -38.84 42.74
N ASP A 396 20.94 -39.23 43.66
CA ASP A 396 20.22 -38.35 44.63
C ASP A 396 20.48 -36.83 44.49
N MET A 397 19.49 -36.11 44.05
CA MET A 397 19.21 -34.74 44.54
C MET A 397 17.73 -34.35 44.35
N LYS A 398 17.18 -33.88 45.44
CA LYS A 398 15.84 -33.34 45.69
C LYS A 398 15.29 -32.48 44.55
N GLY A 399 14.06 -32.77 44.20
CA GLY A 399 12.94 -31.88 43.87
C GLY A 399 13.22 -30.63 43.07
N THR A 400 13.01 -30.69 41.75
CA THR A 400 12.61 -29.53 40.93
C THR A 400 11.32 -29.91 40.22
N GLU A 401 10.27 -29.17 40.49
CA GLU A 401 8.91 -29.40 40.04
C GLU A 401 8.82 -29.41 38.51
N THR A 402 8.43 -30.52 37.97
CA THR A 402 7.92 -30.69 36.62
C THR A 402 6.67 -29.85 36.46
N GLN A 403 6.66 -28.88 35.54
CA GLN A 403 5.45 -28.17 35.18
C GLN A 403 4.44 -29.13 34.58
N ALA A 404 3.53 -29.59 35.42
CA ALA A 404 2.35 -30.35 35.03
C ALA A 404 1.38 -29.47 34.26
N ALA A 405 0.62 -30.08 33.33
CA ALA A 405 -0.50 -29.48 32.63
C ALA A 405 -1.39 -28.65 33.58
N PRO A 406 -1.94 -27.51 33.14
CA PRO A 406 -2.67 -26.61 34.01
C PRO A 406 -3.92 -27.31 34.56
N LYS A 407 -3.93 -27.58 35.85
CA LYS A 407 -5.11 -28.05 36.59
C LYS A 407 -6.11 -26.92 36.68
N ALA A 408 -7.38 -27.20 36.45
CA ALA A 408 -8.49 -26.30 36.73
C ALA A 408 -8.47 -25.96 38.23
N GLY A 409 -8.16 -24.69 38.59
CA GLY A 409 -8.07 -24.21 39.98
C GLY A 409 -7.47 -22.79 40.03
N PRO A 410 -7.41 -22.18 41.22
CA PRO A 410 -6.82 -20.86 41.37
C PRO A 410 -5.38 -20.82 40.83
N GLN A 411 -5.10 -19.89 39.93
CA GLN A 411 -3.76 -19.69 39.39
C GLN A 411 -3.08 -18.54 40.16
N GLU A 412 -1.95 -18.83 40.78
CA GLU A 412 -1.19 -17.86 41.54
C GLU A 412 0.13 -17.52 40.87
N LYS A 413 0.44 -16.24 40.74
CA LYS A 413 1.71 -15.73 40.23
C LYS A 413 2.28 -14.64 41.15
N LYS A 414 3.55 -14.76 41.47
CA LYS A 414 4.30 -13.75 42.26
C LYS A 414 5.09 -12.88 41.31
N VAL A 415 4.82 -11.58 41.35
CA VAL A 415 5.46 -10.59 40.49
C VAL A 415 5.90 -9.38 41.31
N GLN A 416 7.21 -9.16 41.37
CA GLN A 416 7.81 -8.13 42.22
C GLN A 416 7.38 -8.30 43.70
N ASP A 417 6.61 -7.35 44.19
CA ASP A 417 6.16 -7.27 45.58
C ASP A 417 4.70 -7.72 45.75
N LEU A 418 4.08 -8.20 44.68
CA LEU A 418 2.67 -8.60 44.67
C LEU A 418 2.50 -10.06 44.33
N THR A 419 1.48 -10.67 44.93
CA THR A 419 0.97 -11.99 44.55
C THR A 419 -0.41 -11.81 43.90
N LEU A 420 -0.53 -12.28 42.68
CA LEU A 420 -1.73 -12.23 41.84
C LEU A 420 -2.37 -13.61 41.83
N THR A 421 -3.60 -13.75 42.31
CA THR A 421 -4.36 -15.01 42.28
C THR A 421 -5.59 -14.83 41.40
N LEU A 422 -5.66 -15.52 40.25
CA LEU A 422 -6.77 -15.48 39.32
C LEU A 422 -7.76 -16.62 39.63
N LEU A 423 -9.03 -16.27 39.75
CA LEU A 423 -10.15 -17.16 40.00
C LEU A 423 -11.21 -16.95 38.92
N THR A 424 -11.99 -17.98 38.62
CA THR A 424 -13.09 -17.91 37.67
C THR A 424 -14.39 -18.35 38.33
N GLN A 425 -15.50 -17.78 37.88
CA GLN A 425 -16.83 -18.18 38.31
C GLN A 425 -17.72 -18.39 37.07
N PRO A 426 -18.09 -19.66 36.76
CA PRO A 426 -17.86 -20.91 37.53
C PRO A 426 -16.36 -21.31 37.60
N ASP A 427 -15.98 -22.16 38.53
CA ASP A 427 -14.60 -22.64 38.74
C ASP A 427 -13.99 -23.24 37.47
N LYS A 428 -14.81 -23.85 36.60
CA LYS A 428 -14.46 -24.24 35.23
C LYS A 428 -15.14 -23.26 34.27
N PRO A 429 -14.37 -22.37 33.63
CA PRO A 429 -14.94 -21.44 32.66
C PRO A 429 -15.68 -22.20 31.54
N LYS A 430 -16.76 -21.60 31.04
CA LYS A 430 -17.55 -22.15 29.94
C LYS A 430 -17.58 -21.16 28.77
N ALA A 431 -17.88 -21.65 27.58
CA ALA A 431 -18.25 -20.77 26.50
C ALA A 431 -19.50 -19.97 26.91
N GLY A 432 -19.49 -18.64 26.73
CA GLY A 432 -20.51 -17.72 27.21
C GLY A 432 -20.05 -16.86 28.39
N GLU A 433 -20.99 -16.42 29.22
CA GLU A 433 -20.71 -15.49 30.31
C GLU A 433 -19.95 -16.14 31.46
N ASN A 434 -18.85 -15.47 31.88
CA ASN A 434 -18.02 -15.85 33.01
C ASN A 434 -17.69 -14.60 33.82
N VAL A 435 -17.45 -14.79 35.13
CA VAL A 435 -16.91 -13.74 36.01
C VAL A 435 -15.47 -14.10 36.34
N ILE A 436 -14.56 -13.22 36.03
CA ILE A 436 -13.14 -13.36 36.35
C ILE A 436 -12.82 -12.50 37.58
N ARG A 437 -12.20 -13.10 38.58
CA ARG A 437 -11.86 -12.49 39.87
C ARG A 437 -10.35 -12.51 40.08
N LEU A 438 -9.76 -11.39 40.42
CA LEU A 438 -8.35 -11.28 40.72
C LEU A 438 -8.17 -10.84 42.18
N LYS A 439 -7.45 -11.64 42.95
CA LYS A 439 -6.95 -11.25 44.28
C LYS A 439 -5.54 -10.73 44.15
N ILE A 440 -5.28 -9.57 44.72
CA ILE A 440 -3.94 -8.97 44.76
C ILE A 440 -3.54 -8.85 46.23
N THR A 441 -2.42 -9.45 46.60
CA THR A 441 -1.84 -9.31 47.97
C THR A 441 -0.41 -8.80 47.86
N ASP A 442 0.00 -8.03 48.85
CA ASP A 442 1.38 -7.57 49.02
C ASP A 442 2.27 -8.64 49.68
N LYS A 443 3.56 -8.32 49.92
CA LYS A 443 4.51 -9.22 50.58
C LYS A 443 4.10 -9.62 52.01
N THR A 444 3.25 -8.84 52.66
CA THR A 444 2.77 -9.10 54.02
C THR A 444 1.48 -9.91 54.02
N GLY A 445 0.94 -10.25 52.83
CA GLY A 445 -0.32 -10.98 52.68
C GLY A 445 -1.56 -10.10 52.77
N GLN A 446 -1.41 -8.75 52.87
CA GLN A 446 -2.54 -7.83 52.94
C GLN A 446 -3.12 -7.59 51.54
N LEU A 447 -4.44 -7.41 51.45
CA LEU A 447 -5.16 -7.12 50.22
C LEU A 447 -4.85 -5.72 49.69
N VAL A 448 -4.43 -5.62 48.45
CA VAL A 448 -4.20 -4.37 47.73
C VAL A 448 -5.53 -3.92 47.14
N LYS A 449 -6.07 -2.78 47.59
CA LYS A 449 -7.38 -2.23 47.18
C LYS A 449 -7.29 -0.93 46.39
N ASP A 450 -6.08 -0.42 46.19
CA ASP A 450 -5.77 0.88 45.57
C ASP A 450 -5.26 0.76 44.13
N ALA A 451 -5.42 -0.40 43.50
CA ALA A 451 -4.97 -0.65 42.12
C ALA A 451 -6.07 -0.42 41.08
N GLN A 452 -5.70 0.04 39.91
CA GLN A 452 -6.52 -0.04 38.71
C GLN A 452 -6.16 -1.33 37.96
N VAL A 453 -7.16 -2.18 37.72
CA VAL A 453 -6.95 -3.49 37.09
C VAL A 453 -7.71 -3.54 35.79
N SER A 454 -7.06 -3.98 34.72
CA SER A 454 -7.71 -4.30 33.45
C SER A 454 -7.33 -5.70 32.97
N PHE A 455 -8.25 -6.34 32.27
CA PHE A 455 -8.11 -7.68 31.73
C PHE A 455 -8.20 -7.63 30.20
N VAL A 456 -7.30 -8.34 29.52
CA VAL A 456 -7.35 -8.53 28.09
C VAL A 456 -7.45 -10.02 27.81
N PHE A 457 -8.53 -10.44 27.17
CA PHE A 457 -8.81 -11.83 26.83
C PHE A 457 -8.45 -12.07 25.38
N ASN A 458 -7.55 -12.98 25.13
CA ASN A 458 -7.08 -13.35 23.81
C ASN A 458 -7.19 -14.87 23.61
N MET A 459 -7.71 -15.29 22.48
CA MET A 459 -7.71 -16.71 22.10
C MET A 459 -6.59 -16.95 21.09
N THR A 460 -5.90 -18.09 21.24
CA THR A 460 -4.73 -18.46 20.41
C THR A 460 -5.10 -18.80 18.95
N MET A 461 -6.30 -18.42 18.46
CA MET A 461 -6.73 -18.65 17.08
C MET A 461 -6.56 -17.41 16.20
N PRO A 462 -6.07 -17.56 14.94
CA PRO A 462 -5.97 -16.44 14.00
C PRO A 462 -7.35 -15.84 13.68
N GLY A 463 -7.47 -14.51 13.73
CA GLY A 463 -8.68 -13.78 13.33
C GLY A 463 -9.62 -13.37 14.47
N MET A 464 -9.33 -13.72 15.72
CA MET A 464 -10.11 -13.26 16.87
C MET A 464 -9.63 -11.90 17.37
N VAL A 465 -10.59 -10.99 17.62
CA VAL A 465 -10.29 -9.68 18.21
C VAL A 465 -10.25 -9.85 19.74
N PRO A 466 -9.18 -9.37 20.43
CA PRO A 466 -9.09 -9.41 21.88
C PRO A 466 -10.21 -8.62 22.52
N SER A 467 -10.87 -9.18 23.53
CA SER A 467 -11.85 -8.46 24.36
C SER A 467 -11.17 -7.88 25.60
N LYS A 468 -11.62 -6.70 26.05
CA LYS A 468 -11.08 -6.01 27.22
C LYS A 468 -12.17 -5.86 28.28
N GLY A 469 -11.79 -6.02 29.57
CA GLY A 469 -12.66 -5.79 30.71
C GLY A 469 -11.94 -4.98 31.78
N GLU A 470 -12.66 -4.08 32.44
CA GLU A 470 -12.13 -3.35 33.60
C GLU A 470 -12.48 -4.09 34.90
N GLY A 471 -11.51 -4.24 35.77
CA GLY A 471 -11.68 -4.85 37.10
C GLY A 471 -12.31 -3.88 38.09
N LYS A 472 -13.50 -4.17 38.57
CA LYS A 472 -14.16 -3.40 39.63
C LYS A 472 -13.86 -4.05 41.01
N LEU A 473 -13.48 -3.24 41.97
CA LEU A 473 -13.23 -3.73 43.34
C LEU A 473 -14.54 -4.19 43.99
N SER A 474 -14.60 -5.47 44.35
CA SER A 474 -15.72 -6.09 45.10
C SER A 474 -15.62 -5.81 46.60
N LYS A 475 -16.73 -5.99 47.33
CA LYS A 475 -16.78 -5.87 48.79
C LYS A 475 -15.79 -6.81 49.50
N ASP A 476 -15.51 -7.97 48.90
CA ASP A 476 -14.62 -9.01 49.42
C ASP A 476 -13.14 -8.73 49.11
N GLY A 477 -12.81 -7.59 48.44
CA GLY A 477 -11.46 -7.19 48.10
C GLY A 477 -10.85 -7.83 46.85
N PHE A 478 -11.69 -8.40 45.98
CA PHE A 478 -11.30 -8.90 44.67
C PHE A 478 -11.59 -7.87 43.58
N TYR A 479 -10.79 -7.86 42.55
CA TYR A 479 -11.09 -7.14 41.32
C TYR A 479 -11.85 -8.05 40.36
N GLU A 480 -13.09 -7.71 40.02
CA GLU A 480 -14.01 -8.55 39.23
C GLU A 480 -14.32 -7.92 37.88
N THR A 481 -14.37 -8.74 36.84
CA THR A 481 -14.88 -8.37 35.53
C THR A 481 -15.79 -9.46 34.98
N LYS A 482 -16.87 -9.06 34.30
CA LYS A 482 -17.71 -9.97 33.52
C LYS A 482 -17.21 -10.04 32.09
N THR A 483 -17.05 -11.23 31.57
CA THR A 483 -16.61 -11.44 30.19
C THR A 483 -17.40 -12.57 29.55
N SER A 484 -17.61 -12.49 28.22
CA SER A 484 -18.19 -13.57 27.44
C SER A 484 -17.09 -14.22 26.61
N LEU A 485 -16.78 -15.48 26.90
CA LEU A 485 -15.84 -16.28 26.12
C LEU A 485 -16.60 -16.85 24.92
N ALA A 486 -16.24 -16.47 23.70
CA ALA A 486 -16.99 -16.73 22.48
C ALA A 486 -17.11 -18.24 22.15
N MET A 487 -16.17 -19.06 22.61
CA MET A 487 -16.16 -20.52 22.36
C MET A 487 -15.32 -21.26 23.39
N ALA A 488 -15.49 -22.58 23.44
CA ALA A 488 -14.66 -23.49 24.22
C ALA A 488 -13.22 -23.52 23.67
N GLY A 489 -12.23 -23.68 24.54
CA GLY A 489 -10.82 -23.73 24.17
C GLY A 489 -9.91 -23.00 25.14
N GLN A 490 -8.65 -22.84 24.74
CA GLN A 490 -7.63 -22.18 25.55
C GLN A 490 -7.63 -20.66 25.32
N TRP A 491 -7.77 -19.90 26.41
CA TRP A 491 -7.76 -18.45 26.43
C TRP A 491 -6.55 -17.95 27.23
N GLU A 492 -5.87 -16.94 26.69
CA GLU A 492 -4.84 -16.19 27.41
C GLU A 492 -5.47 -14.92 27.99
N VAL A 493 -5.36 -14.76 29.31
CA VAL A 493 -5.84 -13.59 30.03
C VAL A 493 -4.65 -12.77 30.49
N THR A 494 -4.40 -11.63 29.86
CA THR A 494 -3.39 -10.68 30.30
C THR A 494 -4.02 -9.74 31.32
N VAL A 495 -3.50 -9.78 32.55
CA VAL A 495 -3.90 -8.90 33.66
C VAL A 495 -2.91 -7.73 33.71
N VAL A 496 -3.44 -6.52 33.68
CA VAL A 496 -2.66 -5.29 33.80
C VAL A 496 -3.03 -4.60 35.10
N VAL A 497 -2.06 -4.39 35.98
CA VAL A 497 -2.23 -3.76 37.29
C VAL A 497 -1.45 -2.43 37.33
N ARG A 498 -2.15 -1.34 37.60
CA ARG A 498 -1.58 0.00 37.76
C ARG A 498 -1.82 0.52 39.16
N ARG A 499 -0.77 1.01 39.80
CA ARG A 499 -0.82 1.68 41.10
C ARG A 499 -0.15 3.05 41.01
N SER A 500 -0.69 4.01 41.76
CA SER A 500 -0.11 5.36 41.80
C SER A 500 1.35 5.33 42.25
N GLY A 501 2.24 5.90 41.43
CA GLY A 501 3.68 5.97 41.75
C GLY A 501 4.48 4.68 41.55
N GLN A 502 3.89 3.61 41.02
CA GLN A 502 4.58 2.35 40.70
C GLN A 502 4.55 2.02 39.22
N LYS A 503 5.52 1.20 38.77
CA LYS A 503 5.58 0.73 37.38
C LYS A 503 4.42 -0.24 37.13
N GLU A 504 3.80 -0.13 35.95
CA GLU A 504 2.74 -1.03 35.49
C GLU A 504 3.24 -2.49 35.50
N ILE A 505 2.41 -3.39 36.00
CA ILE A 505 2.66 -4.83 36.03
C ILE A 505 1.71 -5.49 35.03
N GLN A 506 2.25 -6.34 34.17
CA GLN A 506 1.48 -7.14 33.20
C GLN A 506 1.82 -8.62 33.40
N GLU A 507 0.79 -9.44 33.63
CA GLU A 507 0.93 -10.89 33.78
C GLU A 507 -0.11 -11.65 32.97
N LYS A 508 0.32 -12.80 32.44
CA LYS A 508 -0.49 -13.65 31.58
C LYS A 508 -0.95 -14.89 32.34
N PHE A 509 -2.22 -15.19 32.29
CA PHE A 509 -2.84 -16.39 32.84
C PHE A 509 -3.49 -17.19 31.71
N THR A 510 -3.59 -18.50 31.87
CA THR A 510 -4.23 -19.38 30.90
C THR A 510 -5.53 -19.93 31.46
N LEU A 511 -6.65 -19.74 30.75
CA LEU A 511 -7.94 -20.32 31.08
C LEU A 511 -8.34 -21.35 30.01
N ILE A 512 -8.93 -22.46 30.45
CA ILE A 512 -9.47 -23.48 29.55
C ILE A 512 -11.00 -23.44 29.72
N ALA A 513 -11.70 -22.90 28.73
CA ALA A 513 -13.15 -22.90 28.70
C ALA A 513 -13.68 -24.19 28.07
N SER A 514 -14.70 -24.78 28.71
CA SER A 514 -15.38 -25.98 28.24
C SER A 514 -16.66 -25.67 27.48
#